data_ef4b6ae79d9dc7fd81c9ec6f729b3e0c
#
_entry.id   ef4b6ae79d9dc7fd81c9ec6f729b3e0c
#
_cell.length_a   1.000
_cell.length_b   1.000
_cell.length_c   1.000
_cell.angle_alpha   90.00
_cell.angle_beta   90.00
_cell.angle_gamma   90.00
#
_symmetry.space_group_name_H-M   'P 1'
#
loop_
_entity.id
_entity.type
_entity.pdbx_description
1 polymer ?
#
loop_
_entity_poly.entity_id
_entity_poly.type
_entity_poly.pdbx_seq_one_letter_code
_entity_poly.pdbx_strand_id
1 'polypeptide(L)'
;MFQRRKLFSRASAMVALSTAFVAGWFKSDARAQGGYTVNQQAMIDLFQKHVDAEMKGDLETTMATMNDNPHLNHVPTMAGGVGREGVRAFYRDHLVGKFFPPDVKMASISRTVGDTQVVEELAISFTHTTAIDWLLPGVAPTGKSVEMAVAVIVGFKDGKISHEHIYWDQAGVLVQVGLLDPKGLPVSGAESARKVVDPTLPARKI
;
A
#
# COMPACT_ATOMS: atom_id res chain seq x y z
N MET A 1 47.08 48.75 13.23
CA MET A 1 46.24 48.46 12.09
C MET A 1 45.60 47.09 12.34
N PHE A 2 44.39 47.06 13.00
CA PHE A 2 43.74 45.84 13.49
C PHE A 2 42.64 45.44 12.50
N GLN A 3 42.79 44.29 11.84
CA GLN A 3 41.72 43.70 11.03
C GLN A 3 40.81 42.84 11.91
N ARG A 4 39.53 43.23 12.00
CA ARG A 4 38.47 42.46 12.65
C ARG A 4 38.04 41.30 11.72
N ARG A 5 38.20 40.06 12.18
CA ARG A 5 37.61 38.88 11.57
C ARG A 5 36.12 38.82 11.95
N LYS A 6 35.25 38.83 10.94
CA LYS A 6 33.81 38.58 11.10
C LYS A 6 33.59 37.07 11.26
N LEU A 7 33.03 36.66 12.41
CA LEU A 7 32.47 35.34 12.60
C LEU A 7 31.13 35.26 11.81
N PHE A 8 31.09 34.35 10.87
CA PHE A 8 29.81 33.95 10.26
C PHE A 8 29.16 32.88 11.14
N SER A 9 28.06 33.25 11.79
CA SER A 9 27.11 32.37 12.47
C SER A 9 26.44 31.50 11.41
N ARG A 10 26.63 30.17 11.50
CA ARG A 10 25.85 29.19 10.74
C ARG A 10 24.52 29.05 11.43
N ALA A 11 23.49 29.64 10.90
CA ALA A 11 22.11 29.35 11.27
C ALA A 11 21.77 27.96 10.76
N SER A 12 21.54 27.02 11.68
CA SER A 12 20.96 25.70 11.39
C SER A 12 19.51 25.91 10.96
N ALA A 13 19.23 25.78 9.68
CA ALA A 13 17.88 25.69 9.17
C ALA A 13 17.31 24.32 9.57
N MET A 14 16.48 24.27 10.61
CA MET A 14 15.57 23.16 10.84
C MET A 14 14.60 23.11 9.66
N VAL A 15 14.74 22.11 8.82
CA VAL A 15 13.74 21.73 7.83
C VAL A 15 12.60 21.09 8.61
N ALA A 16 11.56 21.87 8.85
CA ALA A 16 10.27 21.35 9.27
C ALA A 16 9.71 20.53 8.09
N LEU A 17 9.82 19.20 8.15
CA LEU A 17 9.06 18.32 7.26
C LEU A 17 7.58 18.55 7.57
N SER A 18 6.90 19.20 6.64
CA SER A 18 5.47 19.44 6.69
C SER A 18 4.72 18.11 6.62
N THR A 19 3.99 17.80 7.69
CA THR A 19 3.05 16.66 7.85
C THR A 19 1.79 16.79 6.98
N ALA A 20 1.86 17.40 5.81
CA ALA A 20 0.71 17.72 4.96
C ALA A 20 0.41 16.65 3.87
N PHE A 21 0.96 15.43 3.93
CA PHE A 21 0.92 14.50 2.79
C PHE A 21 0.00 13.28 2.94
N VAL A 22 -0.78 13.13 4.02
CA VAL A 22 -1.58 11.91 4.26
C VAL A 22 -3.09 12.07 3.99
N ALA A 23 -3.62 13.26 3.79
CA ALA A 23 -5.06 13.52 3.75
C ALA A 23 -5.67 13.51 2.32
N GLY A 24 -5.29 12.61 1.44
CA GLY A 24 -5.83 12.64 0.07
C GLY A 24 -5.72 11.37 -0.76
N TRP A 25 -5.26 10.28 -0.18
CA TRP A 25 -4.79 9.11 -0.94
C TRP A 25 -5.89 8.26 -1.59
N PHE A 26 -7.14 8.36 -1.13
CA PHE A 26 -8.25 7.57 -1.65
C PHE A 26 -9.42 8.41 -2.18
N LYS A 27 -9.18 9.59 -2.71
CA LYS A 27 -10.20 10.27 -3.50
C LYS A 27 -10.26 9.66 -4.90
N SER A 28 -10.88 8.49 -5.04
CA SER A 28 -11.27 8.03 -6.36
C SER A 28 -12.48 8.83 -6.81
N ASP A 29 -12.38 9.50 -7.94
CA ASP A 29 -13.53 10.10 -8.64
C ASP A 29 -14.39 9.05 -9.36
N ALA A 30 -14.17 7.76 -9.13
CA ALA A 30 -15.00 6.68 -9.61
C ALA A 30 -16.32 6.65 -8.81
N ARG A 31 -17.15 7.69 -9.00
CA ARG A 31 -18.56 7.67 -8.60
C ARG A 31 -19.28 6.68 -9.51
N ALA A 32 -19.72 5.55 -8.95
CA ALA A 32 -20.85 4.85 -9.54
C ALA A 32 -21.97 5.87 -9.79
N GLN A 33 -22.66 5.79 -10.92
CA GLN A 33 -23.82 6.65 -11.22
C GLN A 33 -24.96 6.30 -10.25
N GLY A 34 -24.96 6.89 -9.09
CA GLY A 34 -25.84 6.68 -7.95
C GLY A 34 -24.99 6.73 -6.70
N GLY A 35 -25.31 7.59 -5.74
CA GLY A 35 -24.56 7.70 -4.48
C GLY A 35 -24.54 6.36 -3.73
N TYR A 36 -23.53 6.15 -2.90
CA TYR A 36 -23.47 5.01 -1.99
C TYR A 36 -24.63 5.04 -0.99
N THR A 37 -25.13 3.86 -0.60
CA THR A 37 -26.04 3.74 0.54
C THR A 37 -25.31 4.14 1.83
N VAL A 38 -26.07 4.42 2.89
CA VAL A 38 -25.47 4.75 4.21
C VAL A 38 -24.52 3.65 4.70
N ASN A 39 -24.90 2.38 4.50
CA ASN A 39 -24.06 1.24 4.87
C ASN A 39 -22.77 1.16 4.03
N GLN A 40 -22.86 1.37 2.74
CA GLN A 40 -21.71 1.39 1.84
C GLN A 40 -20.73 2.53 2.19
N GLN A 41 -21.25 3.71 2.49
CA GLN A 41 -20.43 4.83 2.93
C GLN A 41 -19.74 4.53 4.26
N ALA A 42 -20.43 3.91 5.22
CA ALA A 42 -19.83 3.51 6.49
C ALA A 42 -18.68 2.48 6.31
N MET A 43 -18.81 1.54 5.36
CA MET A 43 -17.73 0.61 5.02
C MET A 43 -16.52 1.34 4.42
N ILE A 44 -16.76 2.28 3.50
CA ILE A 44 -15.70 3.11 2.90
C ILE A 44 -14.95 3.89 3.99
N ASP A 45 -15.68 4.56 4.88
CA ASP A 45 -15.12 5.39 5.95
C ASP A 45 -14.31 4.55 6.94
N LEU A 46 -14.80 3.35 7.28
CA LEU A 46 -14.09 2.42 8.16
C LEU A 46 -12.82 1.89 7.50
N PHE A 47 -12.87 1.52 6.21
CA PHE A 47 -11.70 1.09 5.45
C PHE A 47 -10.66 2.21 5.36
N GLN A 48 -11.09 3.43 5.06
CA GLN A 48 -10.18 4.59 5.04
C GLN A 48 -9.51 4.79 6.40
N LYS A 49 -10.27 4.73 7.49
CA LYS A 49 -9.72 4.82 8.86
C LYS A 49 -8.70 3.74 9.13
N HIS A 50 -8.94 2.52 8.66
CA HIS A 50 -8.03 1.38 8.80
C HIS A 50 -6.70 1.65 8.10
N VAL A 51 -6.74 1.97 6.81
CA VAL A 51 -5.53 2.27 6.01
C VAL A 51 -4.76 3.47 6.56
N ASP A 52 -5.45 4.53 7.00
CA ASP A 52 -4.81 5.69 7.62
C ASP A 52 -4.05 5.32 8.91
N ALA A 53 -4.59 4.37 9.68
CA ALA A 53 -3.93 3.86 10.88
C ALA A 53 -2.71 3.00 10.55
N GLU A 54 -2.81 2.12 9.56
CA GLU A 54 -1.68 1.33 9.06
C GLU A 54 -0.52 2.20 8.60
N MET A 55 -0.81 3.19 7.76
CA MET A 55 0.20 4.13 7.23
C MET A 55 0.89 4.95 8.32
N LYS A 56 0.20 5.21 9.43
CA LYS A 56 0.75 5.89 10.61
C LYS A 56 1.47 4.95 11.58
N GLY A 57 1.36 3.64 11.37
CA GLY A 57 1.86 2.64 12.30
C GLY A 57 1.06 2.56 13.61
N ASP A 58 -0.21 2.99 13.60
CA ASP A 58 -1.11 2.94 14.76
C ASP A 58 -1.78 1.56 14.84
N LEU A 59 -1.08 0.61 15.45
CA LEU A 59 -1.55 -0.77 15.62
C LEU A 59 -2.88 -0.86 16.35
N GLU A 60 -3.09 -0.03 17.39
CA GLU A 60 -4.31 -0.12 18.20
C GLU A 60 -5.54 0.34 17.41
N THR A 61 -5.43 1.43 16.67
CA THR A 61 -6.51 1.90 15.81
C THR A 61 -6.74 0.93 14.65
N THR A 62 -5.69 0.39 14.01
CA THR A 62 -5.79 -0.64 12.97
C THR A 62 -6.60 -1.83 13.49
N MET A 63 -6.22 -2.41 14.62
CA MET A 63 -6.92 -3.54 15.22
C MET A 63 -8.34 -3.19 15.71
N ALA A 64 -8.61 -1.95 16.12
CA ALA A 64 -9.93 -1.52 16.55
C ALA A 64 -10.96 -1.44 15.41
N THR A 65 -10.50 -1.32 14.16
CA THR A 65 -11.37 -1.35 12.96
C THR A 65 -11.79 -2.77 12.58
N MET A 66 -11.06 -3.79 13.02
CA MET A 66 -11.33 -5.20 12.71
C MET A 66 -12.24 -5.86 13.75
N ASN A 67 -12.95 -6.91 13.34
CA ASN A 67 -13.80 -7.73 14.22
C ASN A 67 -12.95 -8.62 15.17
N ASP A 68 -13.61 -9.47 15.93
CA ASP A 68 -12.95 -10.32 16.94
C ASP A 68 -12.22 -11.54 16.34
N ASN A 69 -12.56 -11.94 15.12
CA ASN A 69 -11.91 -13.07 14.44
C ASN A 69 -11.55 -12.70 12.98
N PRO A 70 -10.66 -11.73 12.78
CA PRO A 70 -10.28 -11.30 11.43
C PRO A 70 -9.29 -12.26 10.79
N HIS A 71 -9.11 -12.17 9.47
CA HIS A 71 -7.96 -12.74 8.80
C HIS A 71 -7.41 -11.79 7.74
N LEU A 72 -6.11 -11.87 7.52
CA LEU A 72 -5.36 -11.09 6.55
C LEU A 72 -4.53 -12.03 5.71
N ASN A 73 -4.55 -11.86 4.39
CA ASN A 73 -3.71 -12.66 3.50
C ASN A 73 -3.17 -11.83 2.33
N HIS A 74 -1.87 -11.67 2.27
CA HIS A 74 -1.13 -11.23 1.11
C HIS A 74 -0.94 -12.44 0.18
N VAL A 75 -1.86 -12.63 -0.76
CA VAL A 75 -2.04 -13.89 -1.50
C VAL A 75 -0.77 -14.42 -2.18
N PRO A 76 0.03 -13.60 -2.89
CA PRO A 76 1.21 -14.11 -3.59
C PRO A 76 2.32 -14.63 -2.69
N THR A 77 2.39 -14.17 -1.44
CA THR A 77 3.44 -14.56 -0.48
C THR A 77 2.90 -15.40 0.68
N MET A 78 1.57 -15.53 0.79
CA MET A 78 0.86 -16.15 1.91
C MET A 78 1.20 -15.49 3.27
N ALA A 79 1.65 -14.23 3.23
CA ALA A 79 1.95 -13.45 4.42
C ALA A 79 0.67 -12.87 5.03
N GLY A 80 0.50 -12.97 6.34
CA GLY A 80 -0.71 -12.50 7.01
C GLY A 80 -0.93 -13.17 8.36
N GLY A 81 -2.18 -13.22 8.81
CA GLY A 81 -2.56 -13.81 10.08
C GLY A 81 -4.02 -14.25 10.13
N VAL A 82 -4.35 -15.14 11.06
CA VAL A 82 -5.69 -15.64 11.30
C VAL A 82 -6.05 -15.40 12.78
N GLY A 83 -7.26 -14.92 13.00
CA GLY A 83 -7.72 -14.52 14.33
C GLY A 83 -7.06 -13.24 14.82
N ARG A 84 -7.63 -12.64 15.87
CA ARG A 84 -7.19 -11.32 16.36
C ARG A 84 -5.71 -11.29 16.73
N GLU A 85 -5.22 -12.32 17.43
CA GLU A 85 -3.82 -12.42 17.85
C GLU A 85 -2.87 -12.63 16.68
N GLY A 86 -3.23 -13.50 15.71
CA GLY A 86 -2.39 -13.75 14.52
C GLY A 86 -2.28 -12.52 13.63
N VAL A 87 -3.40 -11.82 13.39
CA VAL A 87 -3.40 -10.57 12.60
C VAL A 87 -2.64 -9.48 13.34
N ARG A 88 -2.86 -9.32 14.65
CA ARG A 88 -2.12 -8.34 15.46
C ARG A 88 -0.61 -8.58 15.45
N ALA A 89 -0.19 -9.83 15.59
CA ALA A 89 1.23 -10.20 15.54
C ALA A 89 1.84 -9.84 14.17
N PHE A 90 1.13 -10.17 13.08
CA PHE A 90 1.58 -9.82 11.73
C PHE A 90 1.73 -8.32 11.54
N TYR A 91 0.75 -7.51 11.93
CA TYR A 91 0.84 -6.05 11.84
C TYR A 91 2.02 -5.49 12.65
N ARG A 92 2.16 -5.92 13.91
CA ARG A 92 3.26 -5.47 14.78
C ARG A 92 4.63 -5.79 14.20
N ASP A 93 4.81 -7.00 13.66
CA ASP A 93 6.13 -7.51 13.32
C ASP A 93 6.53 -7.16 11.88
N HIS A 94 5.56 -6.96 10.96
CA HIS A 94 5.82 -6.85 9.53
C HIS A 94 5.26 -5.60 8.86
N LEU A 95 4.31 -4.89 9.46
CA LEU A 95 3.69 -3.72 8.85
C LEU A 95 3.97 -2.42 9.58
N VAL A 96 3.79 -2.37 10.90
CA VAL A 96 3.95 -1.14 11.68
C VAL A 96 5.36 -0.57 11.52
N GLY A 97 5.45 0.63 10.91
CA GLY A 97 6.72 1.29 10.61
C GLY A 97 7.56 0.65 9.49
N LYS A 98 7.03 -0.38 8.82
CA LYS A 98 7.71 -1.14 7.77
C LYS A 98 6.85 -1.37 6.52
N PHE A 99 5.72 -0.68 6.43
CA PHE A 99 4.72 -0.96 5.42
C PHE A 99 5.28 -0.74 4.01
N PHE A 100 5.85 0.44 3.76
CA PHE A 100 6.52 0.77 2.51
C PHE A 100 7.73 1.68 2.74
N PRO A 101 8.65 1.76 1.75
CA PRO A 101 9.68 2.80 1.71
C PRO A 101 9.08 4.21 1.70
N PRO A 102 9.84 5.24 2.17
CA PRO A 102 9.31 6.59 2.35
C PRO A 102 8.92 7.32 1.04
N ASP A 103 9.37 6.82 -0.10
CA ASP A 103 9.06 7.36 -1.44
C ASP A 103 7.84 6.70 -2.09
N VAL A 104 7.09 5.86 -1.35
CA VAL A 104 5.92 5.18 -1.89
C VAL A 104 4.88 6.16 -2.42
N LYS A 105 4.33 5.82 -3.58
CA LYS A 105 3.17 6.50 -4.18
C LYS A 105 2.09 5.47 -4.41
N MET A 106 0.87 5.81 -4.04
CA MET A 106 -0.32 5.01 -4.30
C MET A 106 -1.35 5.87 -5.02
N ALA A 107 -2.01 5.28 -6.00
CA ALA A 107 -3.12 5.90 -6.71
C ALA A 107 -4.28 4.90 -6.79
N SER A 108 -5.46 5.30 -6.33
CA SER A 108 -6.68 4.54 -6.54
C SER A 108 -7.07 4.62 -8.02
N ILE A 109 -7.33 3.47 -8.63
CA ILE A 109 -7.78 3.36 -10.03
C ILE A 109 -9.29 3.17 -10.07
N SER A 110 -9.78 2.23 -9.28
CA SER A 110 -11.21 1.95 -9.19
C SER A 110 -11.60 1.42 -7.83
N ARG A 111 -12.88 1.61 -7.47
CA ARG A 111 -13.47 1.05 -6.25
C ARG A 111 -14.84 0.48 -6.55
N THR A 112 -15.07 -0.73 -6.10
CA THR A 112 -16.39 -1.38 -6.13
C THR A 112 -16.85 -1.63 -4.71
N VAL A 113 -18.09 -1.23 -4.40
CA VAL A 113 -18.68 -1.39 -3.07
C VAL A 113 -19.95 -2.23 -3.18
N GLY A 114 -19.90 -3.42 -2.60
CA GLY A 114 -21.04 -4.32 -2.45
C GLY A 114 -21.77 -4.09 -1.12
N ASP A 115 -22.57 -5.08 -0.70
CA ASP A 115 -23.33 -5.01 0.56
C ASP A 115 -22.45 -5.33 1.79
N THR A 116 -21.42 -6.15 1.62
CA THR A 116 -20.55 -6.63 2.69
C THR A 116 -19.05 -6.59 2.32
N GLN A 117 -18.71 -5.98 1.20
CA GLN A 117 -17.36 -6.01 0.67
C GLN A 117 -17.02 -4.74 -0.11
N VAL A 118 -15.78 -4.29 0.05
CA VAL A 118 -15.16 -3.27 -0.79
C VAL A 118 -14.01 -3.90 -1.56
N VAL A 119 -13.91 -3.63 -2.84
CA VAL A 119 -12.75 -3.95 -3.68
C VAL A 119 -12.11 -2.64 -4.10
N GLU A 120 -10.83 -2.50 -3.84
CA GLU A 120 -10.02 -1.36 -4.26
C GLU A 120 -8.96 -1.81 -5.25
N GLU A 121 -8.86 -1.16 -6.38
CA GLU A 121 -7.79 -1.34 -7.36
C GLU A 121 -6.82 -0.17 -7.27
N LEU A 122 -5.54 -0.47 -7.07
CA LEU A 122 -4.48 0.50 -6.80
C LEU A 122 -3.33 0.32 -7.79
N ALA A 123 -2.68 1.43 -8.13
CA ALA A 123 -1.32 1.44 -8.65
C ALA A 123 -0.38 1.91 -7.54
N ILE A 124 0.67 1.13 -7.28
CA ILE A 124 1.66 1.42 -6.24
C ILE A 124 3.05 1.47 -6.89
N SER A 125 3.84 2.48 -6.53
CA SER A 125 5.24 2.57 -6.94
C SER A 125 6.12 3.02 -5.78
N PHE A 126 7.34 2.48 -5.71
CA PHE A 126 8.35 2.81 -4.69
C PHE A 126 9.74 2.36 -5.15
N THR A 127 10.78 2.81 -4.44
CA THR A 127 12.14 2.25 -4.57
C THR A 127 12.39 1.29 -3.41
N HIS A 128 12.76 0.04 -3.69
CA HIS A 128 13.00 -0.99 -2.67
C HIS A 128 14.27 -0.69 -1.86
N THR A 129 14.18 0.31 -0.98
CA THR A 129 15.27 0.80 -0.11
C THR A 129 15.20 0.27 1.33
N THR A 130 14.08 -0.37 1.70
CA THR A 130 13.85 -1.01 3.00
C THR A 130 13.37 -2.44 2.81
N ALA A 131 13.59 -3.32 3.77
CA ALA A 131 13.00 -4.67 3.74
C ALA A 131 11.46 -4.56 3.84
N ILE A 132 10.76 -5.31 2.99
CA ILE A 132 9.29 -5.37 2.94
C ILE A 132 8.90 -6.84 3.02
N ASP A 133 8.86 -7.38 4.24
CA ASP A 133 8.74 -8.82 4.47
C ASP A 133 7.42 -9.42 3.96
N TRP A 134 6.35 -8.64 3.91
CA TRP A 134 5.06 -9.10 3.38
C TRP A 134 5.06 -9.20 1.85
N LEU A 135 5.89 -8.42 1.15
CA LEU A 135 6.00 -8.39 -0.31
C LEU A 135 7.15 -9.26 -0.84
N LEU A 136 8.31 -9.14 -0.20
CA LEU A 136 9.58 -9.75 -0.58
C LEU A 136 10.24 -10.40 0.66
N PRO A 137 9.62 -11.47 1.22
CA PRO A 137 10.13 -12.11 2.42
C PRO A 137 11.57 -12.60 2.25
N GLY A 138 12.44 -12.20 3.17
CA GLY A 138 13.85 -12.58 3.18
C GLY A 138 14.72 -11.93 2.10
N VAL A 139 14.20 -10.95 1.36
CA VAL A 139 14.96 -10.23 0.32
C VAL A 139 15.50 -8.91 0.89
N ALA A 140 16.83 -8.77 0.86
CA ALA A 140 17.48 -7.51 1.23
C ALA A 140 17.10 -6.39 0.23
N PRO A 141 17.08 -5.10 0.67
CA PRO A 141 16.84 -3.96 -0.19
C PRO A 141 17.70 -3.97 -1.44
N THR A 142 17.07 -3.90 -2.62
CA THR A 142 17.76 -3.99 -3.92
C THR A 142 18.09 -2.62 -4.52
N GLY A 143 17.49 -1.54 -3.99
CA GLY A 143 17.57 -0.20 -4.55
C GLY A 143 16.86 -0.04 -5.91
N LYS A 144 16.10 -1.05 -6.34
CA LYS A 144 15.36 -1.04 -7.62
C LYS A 144 14.00 -0.40 -7.45
N SER A 145 13.53 0.27 -8.51
CA SER A 145 12.16 0.76 -8.58
C SER A 145 11.18 -0.38 -8.85
N VAL A 146 10.04 -0.33 -8.18
CA VAL A 146 8.93 -1.27 -8.33
C VAL A 146 7.65 -0.49 -8.65
N GLU A 147 6.92 -0.95 -9.64
CA GLU A 147 5.57 -0.51 -9.98
C GLU A 147 4.67 -1.73 -10.05
N MET A 148 3.57 -1.72 -9.31
CA MET A 148 2.65 -2.87 -9.27
C MET A 148 1.19 -2.41 -9.23
N ALA A 149 0.31 -3.16 -9.90
CA ALA A 149 -1.12 -3.07 -9.72
C ALA A 149 -1.53 -4.03 -8.60
N VAL A 150 -2.41 -3.56 -7.73
CA VAL A 150 -2.85 -4.29 -6.54
C VAL A 150 -4.37 -4.26 -6.48
N ALA A 151 -4.98 -5.40 -6.20
CA ALA A 151 -6.37 -5.49 -5.81
C ALA A 151 -6.47 -5.85 -4.32
N VAL A 152 -7.16 -5.02 -3.56
CA VAL A 152 -7.45 -5.25 -2.14
C VAL A 152 -8.93 -5.58 -2.00
N ILE A 153 -9.23 -6.74 -1.45
CA ILE A 153 -10.59 -7.19 -1.16
C ILE A 153 -10.79 -7.13 0.34
N VAL A 154 -11.69 -6.25 0.79
CA VAL A 154 -11.99 -6.03 2.21
C VAL A 154 -13.39 -6.47 2.51
N GLY A 155 -13.54 -7.49 3.35
CA GLY A 155 -14.84 -7.98 3.80
C GLY A 155 -15.25 -7.35 5.12
N PHE A 156 -16.56 -7.16 5.31
CA PHE A 156 -17.15 -6.56 6.50
C PHE A 156 -18.17 -7.49 7.12
N LYS A 157 -18.18 -7.54 8.44
CA LYS A 157 -19.16 -8.27 9.24
C LYS A 157 -19.41 -7.48 10.52
N ASP A 158 -20.69 -7.30 10.87
CA ASP A 158 -21.12 -6.60 12.09
C ASP A 158 -20.50 -5.19 12.25
N GLY A 159 -20.40 -4.45 11.12
CA GLY A 159 -19.85 -3.10 11.08
C GLY A 159 -18.34 -3.01 11.30
N LYS A 160 -17.61 -4.12 11.14
CA LYS A 160 -16.14 -4.21 11.28
C LYS A 160 -15.52 -4.93 10.10
N ILE A 161 -14.23 -4.70 9.85
CA ILE A 161 -13.46 -5.46 8.87
C ILE A 161 -13.31 -6.89 9.38
N SER A 162 -13.73 -7.85 8.56
CA SER A 162 -13.63 -9.27 8.85
C SER A 162 -12.42 -9.92 8.20
N HIS A 163 -12.03 -9.43 7.04
CA HIS A 163 -10.84 -9.94 6.34
C HIS A 163 -10.33 -8.95 5.31
N GLU A 164 -9.06 -9.15 4.93
CA GLU A 164 -8.41 -8.51 3.80
C GLU A 164 -7.65 -9.56 3.00
N HIS A 165 -7.88 -9.57 1.68
CA HIS A 165 -7.10 -10.34 0.73
C HIS A 165 -6.45 -9.40 -0.26
N ILE A 166 -5.13 -9.42 -0.36
CA ILE A 166 -4.35 -8.52 -1.18
C ILE A 166 -3.67 -9.31 -2.30
N TYR A 167 -3.90 -8.90 -3.54
CA TYR A 167 -3.41 -9.56 -4.75
C TYR A 167 -2.54 -8.62 -5.57
N TRP A 168 -1.44 -9.14 -6.08
CA TRP A 168 -0.58 -8.48 -7.05
C TRP A 168 0.14 -9.52 -7.91
N ASP A 169 0.83 -9.05 -8.97
CA ASP A 169 1.72 -9.89 -9.78
C ASP A 169 3.11 -10.01 -9.13
N GLN A 170 3.33 -11.09 -8.40
CA GLN A 170 4.63 -11.35 -7.75
C GLN A 170 5.74 -11.59 -8.76
N ALA A 171 5.46 -12.24 -9.89
CA ALA A 171 6.46 -12.48 -10.93
C ALA A 171 6.97 -11.14 -11.50
N GLY A 172 6.05 -10.19 -11.74
CA GLY A 172 6.39 -8.85 -12.17
C GLY A 172 7.23 -8.07 -11.14
N VAL A 173 6.95 -8.23 -9.84
CA VAL A 173 7.79 -7.65 -8.78
C VAL A 173 9.19 -8.26 -8.79
N LEU A 174 9.31 -9.60 -8.87
CA LEU A 174 10.59 -10.31 -8.89
C LEU A 174 11.44 -9.93 -10.11
N VAL A 175 10.82 -9.73 -11.28
CA VAL A 175 11.51 -9.23 -12.48
C VAL A 175 12.11 -7.84 -12.22
N GLN A 176 11.32 -6.93 -11.67
CA GLN A 176 11.74 -5.55 -11.44
C GLN A 176 12.88 -5.43 -10.42
N VAL A 177 12.87 -6.26 -9.37
CA VAL A 177 13.96 -6.27 -8.38
C VAL A 177 15.16 -7.13 -8.81
N GLY A 178 15.10 -7.78 -10.00
CA GLY A 178 16.21 -8.53 -10.59
C GLY A 178 16.41 -9.94 -10.01
N LEU A 179 15.36 -10.52 -9.40
CA LEU A 179 15.37 -11.88 -8.85
C LEU A 179 14.76 -12.90 -9.82
N LEU A 180 14.11 -12.46 -10.89
CA LEU A 180 13.56 -13.31 -11.93
C LEU A 180 14.02 -12.79 -13.31
N ASP A 181 14.69 -13.63 -14.10
CA ASP A 181 14.97 -13.35 -15.51
C ASP A 181 13.69 -13.61 -16.34
N PRO A 182 13.10 -12.59 -16.99
CA PRO A 182 11.89 -12.78 -17.78
C PRO A 182 12.10 -13.52 -19.10
N LYS A 183 13.36 -13.81 -19.48
CA LYS A 183 13.69 -14.45 -20.75
C LYS A 183 13.03 -15.81 -20.87
N GLY A 184 12.18 -15.97 -21.90
CA GLY A 184 11.47 -17.22 -22.16
C GLY A 184 10.30 -17.53 -21.22
N LEU A 185 9.94 -16.60 -20.32
CA LEU A 185 8.81 -16.73 -19.42
C LEU A 185 7.64 -15.80 -19.85
N PRO A 186 6.38 -16.23 -19.66
CA PRO A 186 5.22 -15.41 -19.95
C PRO A 186 4.93 -14.42 -18.80
N VAL A 187 5.92 -13.65 -18.41
CA VAL A 187 5.85 -12.68 -17.31
C VAL A 187 6.09 -11.26 -17.82
N SER A 188 5.64 -10.28 -17.10
CA SER A 188 5.88 -8.85 -17.34
C SER A 188 6.62 -8.22 -16.16
N GLY A 189 7.09 -6.99 -16.34
CA GLY A 189 7.62 -6.17 -15.25
C GLY A 189 6.65 -5.04 -14.90
N ALA A 190 7.14 -3.81 -14.84
CA ALA A 190 6.36 -2.61 -14.53
C ALA A 190 5.26 -2.29 -15.57
N GLU A 191 5.42 -2.77 -16.79
CA GLU A 191 4.50 -2.47 -17.90
C GLU A 191 3.06 -2.96 -17.65
N SER A 192 2.87 -4.04 -16.87
CA SER A 192 1.53 -4.51 -16.49
C SER A 192 0.81 -3.50 -15.62
N ALA A 193 1.48 -2.97 -14.59
CA ALA A 193 0.93 -1.94 -13.72
C ALA A 193 0.64 -0.64 -14.46
N ARG A 194 1.57 -0.21 -15.33
CA ARG A 194 1.40 0.98 -16.16
C ARG A 194 0.20 0.87 -17.09
N LYS A 195 -0.03 -0.33 -17.65
CA LYS A 195 -1.16 -0.57 -18.54
C LYS A 195 -2.52 -0.53 -17.83
N VAL A 196 -2.58 -0.85 -16.56
CA VAL A 196 -3.80 -0.68 -15.75
C VAL A 196 -4.12 0.81 -15.58
N VAL A 197 -3.10 1.65 -15.39
CA VAL A 197 -3.25 3.11 -15.27
C VAL A 197 -3.57 3.76 -16.63
N ASP A 198 -2.88 3.31 -17.68
CA ASP A 198 -3.08 3.80 -19.06
C ASP A 198 -3.41 2.62 -19.98
N PRO A 199 -4.70 2.34 -20.23
CA PRO A 199 -5.13 1.23 -21.08
C PRO A 199 -4.74 1.38 -22.55
N THR A 200 -4.29 2.57 -22.99
CA THR A 200 -3.84 2.81 -24.37
C THR A 200 -2.46 2.24 -24.66
N LEU A 201 -1.68 1.91 -23.62
CA LEU A 201 -0.38 1.26 -23.78
C LEU A 201 -0.51 -0.09 -24.50
N PRO A 202 0.49 -0.48 -25.32
CA PRO A 202 0.41 -1.68 -26.11
C PRO A 202 0.28 -2.94 -25.26
N ALA A 203 -0.55 -3.88 -25.70
CA ALA A 203 -0.59 -5.23 -25.15
C ALA A 203 0.56 -6.07 -25.72
N ARG A 204 0.97 -7.11 -24.97
CA ARG A 204 1.87 -8.14 -25.49
C ARG A 204 1.23 -8.80 -26.71
N LYS A 205 1.99 -8.94 -27.81
CA LYS A 205 1.58 -9.79 -28.94
C LYS A 205 1.69 -11.25 -28.51
N ILE A 206 0.63 -11.98 -28.68
CA ILE A 206 0.53 -13.43 -28.40
C ILE A 206 0.75 -14.19 -29.71
#